data_2da4822ff75e3fe591a66e35a7475a75
#
_entry.id   2da4822ff75e3fe591a66e35a7475a75
#
_cell.length_a   1.000
_cell.length_b   1.000
_cell.length_c   1.000
_cell.angle_alpha   90.00
_cell.angle_beta   90.00
_cell.angle_gamma   90.00
#
_symmetry.space_group_name_H-M   'P 1'
#
loop_
_entity.id
_entity.type
_entity.pdbx_description
1 polymer ?
#
loop_
_entity_poly.entity_id
_entity_poly.type
_entity_poly.pdbx_seq_one_letter_code
_entity_poly.pdbx_strand_id
1 'polypeptide(L)'
;MTLETEVQSLRQVPMFRDIDPARLKLLAFTSERVNFAEGQKFFQQGDAADAAYVILQGKADVAVDSAGQEIKIAELGQNAIVGEMGILSDTPRSATIIAATPTTALRIDKRVFLELLTQFPQMSIAVMRELASRLEKMNAQLAQARR
;
A
#
# COMPACT_ATOMS: atom_id res chain seq x y z
N MET A 1 -20.15 1.05 3.39
CA MET A 1 -19.39 -0.11 2.92
C MET A 1 -19.64 -1.30 3.81
N THR A 2 -19.77 -2.45 3.21
CA THR A 2 -19.97 -3.70 3.93
C THR A 2 -18.67 -4.49 4.02
N LEU A 3 -18.65 -5.47 4.91
CA LEU A 3 -17.52 -6.39 5.03
C LEU A 3 -17.25 -7.11 3.69
N GLU A 4 -18.31 -7.46 2.96
CA GLU A 4 -18.18 -8.12 1.65
C GLU A 4 -17.50 -7.24 0.61
N THR A 5 -17.80 -5.94 0.57
CA THR A 5 -17.11 -5.01 -0.34
C THR A 5 -15.66 -4.80 0.07
N GLU A 6 -15.36 -4.82 1.35
CA GLU A 6 -13.97 -4.76 1.84
C GLU A 6 -13.18 -5.99 1.41
N VAL A 7 -13.76 -7.18 1.51
CA VAL A 7 -13.13 -8.43 1.05
C VAL A 7 -12.87 -8.37 -0.44
N GLN A 8 -13.82 -7.86 -1.24
CA GLN A 8 -13.64 -7.73 -2.68
C GLN A 8 -12.48 -6.80 -3.02
N SER A 9 -12.34 -5.69 -2.30
CA SER A 9 -11.21 -4.78 -2.48
C SER A 9 -9.89 -5.46 -2.14
N LEU A 10 -9.83 -6.21 -1.04
CA LEU A 10 -8.63 -6.94 -0.65
C LEU A 10 -8.21 -7.97 -1.71
N ARG A 11 -9.18 -8.64 -2.32
CA ARG A 11 -8.91 -9.63 -3.37
C ARG A 11 -8.33 -9.02 -4.64
N GLN A 12 -8.54 -7.73 -4.86
CA GLN A 12 -7.98 -7.02 -6.01
C GLN A 12 -6.52 -6.65 -5.81
N VAL A 13 -6.01 -6.67 -4.57
CA VAL A 13 -4.59 -6.45 -4.29
C VAL A 13 -3.83 -7.72 -4.70
N PRO A 14 -2.85 -7.63 -5.63
CA PRO A 14 -2.19 -8.83 -6.17
C PRO A 14 -1.61 -9.75 -5.10
N MET A 15 -1.01 -9.21 -4.05
CA MET A 15 -0.39 -10.01 -3.00
C MET A 15 -1.40 -10.76 -2.11
N PHE A 16 -2.68 -10.37 -2.17
CA PHE A 16 -3.74 -11.01 -1.38
C PHE A 16 -4.62 -11.96 -2.21
N ARG A 17 -4.38 -12.04 -3.50
CA ARG A 17 -5.27 -12.76 -4.43
C ARG A 17 -5.46 -14.23 -4.07
N ASP A 18 -4.39 -14.89 -3.60
CA ASP A 18 -4.41 -16.32 -3.32
C ASP A 18 -4.75 -16.65 -1.87
N ILE A 19 -5.10 -15.64 -1.07
CA ILE A 19 -5.52 -15.86 0.31
C ILE A 19 -6.99 -16.31 0.31
N ASP A 20 -7.29 -17.35 1.10
CA ASP A 20 -8.62 -17.88 1.30
C ASP A 20 -9.61 -16.76 1.64
N PRO A 21 -10.78 -16.68 0.99
CA PRO A 21 -11.81 -15.68 1.29
C PRO A 21 -12.18 -15.57 2.78
N ALA A 22 -12.25 -16.69 3.49
CA ALA A 22 -12.56 -16.68 4.93
C ALA A 22 -11.50 -15.92 5.72
N ARG A 23 -10.24 -16.04 5.34
CA ARG A 23 -9.13 -15.34 6.00
C ARG A 23 -9.05 -13.87 5.61
N LEU A 24 -9.39 -13.54 4.36
CA LEU A 24 -9.54 -12.14 3.95
C LEU A 24 -10.67 -11.46 4.72
N LYS A 25 -11.76 -12.18 4.97
CA LYS A 25 -12.87 -11.68 5.77
C LYS A 25 -12.43 -11.38 7.21
N LEU A 26 -11.64 -12.29 7.79
CA LEU A 26 -11.09 -12.07 9.13
C LEU A 26 -10.14 -10.88 9.14
N LEU A 27 -9.29 -10.74 8.13
CA LEU A 27 -8.40 -9.59 7.98
C LEU A 27 -9.19 -8.29 7.91
N ALA A 28 -10.23 -8.23 7.07
CA ALA A 28 -11.08 -7.06 6.95
C ALA A 28 -11.76 -6.71 8.28
N PHE A 29 -12.25 -7.72 8.98
CA PHE A 29 -12.94 -7.53 10.27
C PHE A 29 -12.00 -6.99 11.35
N THR A 30 -10.75 -7.47 11.39
CA THR A 30 -9.78 -7.08 12.42
C THR A 30 -8.97 -5.84 12.08
N SER A 31 -9.07 -5.35 10.84
CA SER A 31 -8.38 -4.14 10.41
C SER A 31 -9.25 -2.90 10.68
N GLU A 32 -8.59 -1.74 10.74
CA GLU A 32 -9.25 -0.49 11.06
C GLU A 32 -9.66 0.24 9.79
N ARG A 33 -10.93 0.64 9.70
CA ARG A 33 -11.41 1.52 8.62
C ARG A 33 -11.10 2.96 9.02
N VAL A 34 -10.40 3.68 8.16
CA VAL A 34 -10.00 5.06 8.39
C VAL A 34 -10.52 5.93 7.25
N ASN A 35 -11.11 7.08 7.60
CA ASN A 35 -11.57 8.07 6.65
C ASN A 35 -10.62 9.25 6.64
N PHE A 36 -10.22 9.67 5.44
CA PHE A 36 -9.35 10.83 5.23
C PHE A 36 -10.10 11.90 4.45
N ALA A 37 -10.08 13.12 4.96
CA ALA A 37 -10.57 14.27 4.22
C ALA A 37 -9.57 14.60 3.10
N GLU A 38 -10.06 15.27 2.05
CA GLU A 38 -9.17 15.78 0.99
C GLU A 38 -8.04 16.61 1.60
N GLY A 39 -6.80 16.32 1.21
CA GLY A 39 -5.61 16.99 1.73
C GLY A 39 -5.05 16.41 3.01
N GLN A 40 -5.76 15.49 3.65
CA GLN A 40 -5.28 14.83 4.86
C GLN A 40 -4.24 13.76 4.51
N LYS A 41 -3.18 13.69 5.30
CA LYS A 41 -2.10 12.72 5.09
C LYS A 41 -2.43 11.38 5.73
N PHE A 42 -2.14 10.29 5.01
CA PHE A 42 -2.13 8.95 5.60
C PHE A 42 -0.91 8.81 6.51
N PHE A 43 0.22 9.29 6.03
CA PHE A 43 1.50 9.38 6.75
C PHE A 43 2.43 10.31 6.01
N GLN A 44 3.51 10.70 6.66
CA GLN A 44 4.48 11.64 6.12
C GLN A 44 5.82 10.94 5.92
N GLN A 45 6.55 11.35 4.88
CA GLN A 45 7.92 10.91 4.64
C GLN A 45 8.76 11.06 5.91
N GLY A 46 9.49 10.00 6.26
CA GLY A 46 10.30 9.96 7.48
C GLY A 46 9.61 9.34 8.68
N ASP A 47 8.28 9.19 8.67
CA ASP A 47 7.55 8.55 9.75
C ASP A 47 7.90 7.06 9.84
N ALA A 48 7.73 6.48 11.02
CA ALA A 48 7.85 5.04 11.20
C ALA A 48 6.77 4.31 10.41
N ALA A 49 7.14 3.19 9.76
CA ALA A 49 6.20 2.39 9.00
C ALA A 49 5.45 1.43 9.93
N ASP A 50 4.28 1.84 10.38
CA ASP A 50 3.49 1.12 11.40
C ASP A 50 2.27 0.39 10.83
N ALA A 51 1.90 0.64 9.58
CA ALA A 51 0.74 0.03 8.96
C ALA A 51 0.84 0.10 7.43
N ALA A 52 0.11 -0.79 6.76
CA ALA A 52 -0.19 -0.69 5.34
C ALA A 52 -1.66 -0.29 5.20
N TYR A 53 -2.02 0.34 4.08
CA TYR A 53 -3.37 0.79 3.82
C TYR A 53 -3.85 0.27 2.47
N VAL A 54 -5.08 -0.22 2.41
CA VAL A 54 -5.74 -0.56 1.15
C VAL A 54 -6.82 0.49 0.90
N ILE A 55 -6.74 1.17 -0.23
CA ILE A 55 -7.73 2.20 -0.58
C ILE A 55 -9.01 1.49 -1.00
N LEU A 56 -10.06 1.67 -0.19
CA LEU A 56 -11.39 1.12 -0.49
C LEU A 56 -12.15 2.03 -1.44
N GLN A 57 -11.97 3.35 -1.30
CA GLN A 57 -12.71 4.36 -2.03
C GLN A 57 -11.91 5.66 -2.03
N GLY A 58 -11.84 6.34 -3.18
CA GLY A 58 -11.12 7.60 -3.30
C GLY A 58 -9.78 7.46 -3.98
N LYS A 59 -8.94 8.48 -3.82
CA LYS A 59 -7.62 8.57 -4.46
C LYS A 59 -6.62 9.20 -3.52
N ALA A 60 -5.35 8.81 -3.66
CA ALA A 60 -4.26 9.36 -2.87
C ALA A 60 -3.09 9.74 -3.77
N ASP A 61 -2.41 10.81 -3.40
CA ASP A 61 -1.19 11.26 -4.07
C ASP A 61 0.03 10.75 -3.31
N VAL A 62 1.03 10.32 -4.07
CA VAL A 62 2.34 9.96 -3.54
C VAL A 62 3.26 11.16 -3.80
N ALA A 63 3.84 11.71 -2.74
CA ALA A 63 4.70 12.87 -2.83
C ALA A 63 6.01 12.63 -2.08
N VAL A 64 7.10 13.20 -2.61
CA VAL A 64 8.41 13.16 -1.97
C VAL A 64 8.90 14.57 -1.76
N ASP A 65 9.69 14.77 -0.70
CA ASP A 65 10.37 16.02 -0.45
C ASP A 65 11.62 16.09 -1.30
N SER A 66 11.74 17.14 -2.10
CA SER A 66 12.89 17.40 -2.95
C SER A 66 13.28 18.86 -2.80
N ALA A 67 14.45 19.11 -2.21
CA ALA A 67 14.99 20.47 -2.00
C ALA A 67 14.01 21.39 -1.24
N GLY A 68 13.34 20.85 -0.23
CA GLY A 68 12.38 21.59 0.59
C GLY A 68 11.00 21.73 -0.01
N GLN A 69 10.75 21.14 -1.17
CA GLN A 69 9.44 21.16 -1.83
C GLN A 69 8.86 19.75 -1.93
N GLU A 70 7.57 19.64 -1.67
CA GLU A 70 6.83 18.40 -1.81
C GLU A 70 6.40 18.22 -3.26
N ILE A 71 6.89 17.17 -3.90
CA ILE A 71 6.65 16.91 -5.32
C ILE A 71 5.81 15.66 -5.47
N LYS A 72 4.66 15.78 -6.13
CA LYS A 72 3.82 14.64 -6.48
C LYS A 72 4.51 13.79 -7.55
N ILE A 73 4.68 12.49 -7.27
CA ILE A 73 5.33 11.55 -8.20
C ILE A 73 4.39 10.47 -8.71
N ALA A 74 3.23 10.27 -8.08
CA ALA A 74 2.28 9.24 -8.48
C ALA A 74 0.91 9.50 -7.88
N GLU A 75 -0.09 8.82 -8.41
CA GLU A 75 -1.45 8.81 -7.87
C GLU A 75 -1.93 7.37 -7.78
N LEU A 76 -2.59 7.04 -6.67
CA LEU A 76 -3.10 5.70 -6.40
C LEU A 76 -4.61 5.77 -6.18
N GLY A 77 -5.33 4.79 -6.68
CA GLY A 77 -6.79 4.74 -6.60
C GLY A 77 -7.30 3.52 -5.85
N GLN A 78 -8.58 3.24 -6.08
CA GLN A 78 -9.28 2.12 -5.46
C GLN A 78 -8.53 0.81 -5.63
N ASN A 79 -8.49 0.01 -4.58
CA ASN A 79 -7.84 -1.30 -4.51
C ASN A 79 -6.32 -1.26 -4.52
N ALA A 80 -5.71 -0.08 -4.48
CA ALA A 80 -4.26 0.03 -4.31
C ALA A 80 -3.86 -0.19 -2.86
N ILE A 81 -2.72 -0.85 -2.65
CA ILE A 81 -2.09 -0.93 -1.35
C ILE A 81 -0.98 0.12 -1.25
N VAL A 82 -0.91 0.81 -0.13
CA VAL A 82 0.09 1.86 0.11
C VAL A 82 0.77 1.63 1.45
N GLY A 83 2.05 1.96 1.52
CA GLY A 83 2.81 1.92 2.77
C GLY A 83 3.38 0.56 3.14
N GLU A 84 3.21 -0.45 2.30
CA GLU A 84 3.73 -1.80 2.55
C GLU A 84 5.26 -1.87 2.45
N MET A 85 5.86 -1.04 1.62
CA MET A 85 7.31 -1.08 1.38
C MET A 85 8.12 -0.73 2.63
N GLY A 86 7.67 0.27 3.41
CA GLY A 86 8.34 0.64 4.65
C GLY A 86 8.33 -0.51 5.66
N ILE A 87 7.24 -1.28 5.70
CA ILE A 87 7.15 -2.47 6.55
C ILE A 87 8.11 -3.55 6.06
N LEU A 88 8.08 -3.83 4.75
CA LEU A 88 8.88 -4.89 4.15
C LEU A 88 10.38 -4.64 4.27
N SER A 89 10.81 -3.40 4.10
CA SER A 89 12.22 -3.02 4.17
C SER A 89 12.67 -2.60 5.57
N ASP A 90 11.76 -2.52 6.52
CA ASP A 90 12.01 -2.06 7.89
C ASP A 90 12.72 -0.70 7.88
N THR A 91 12.19 0.22 7.11
CA THR A 91 12.74 1.57 6.94
C THR A 91 11.64 2.61 7.18
N PRO A 92 12.01 3.86 7.51
CA PRO A 92 11.04 4.96 7.58
C PRO A 92 10.33 5.14 6.23
N ARG A 93 9.18 5.80 6.27
CA ARG A 93 8.40 6.11 5.08
C ARG A 93 9.24 6.86 4.06
N SER A 94 9.30 6.34 2.83
CA SER A 94 10.07 6.96 1.74
C SER A 94 9.31 8.07 1.02
N ALA A 95 8.01 8.19 1.28
CA ALA A 95 7.14 9.19 0.66
C ALA A 95 6.02 9.58 1.61
N THR A 96 5.39 10.70 1.32
CA THR A 96 4.16 11.16 1.97
C THR A 96 2.97 10.71 1.13
N ILE A 97 1.92 10.19 1.77
CA ILE A 97 0.67 9.83 1.09
C ILE A 97 -0.41 10.80 1.56
N ILE A 98 -1.06 11.44 0.60
CA ILE A 98 -2.05 12.50 0.86
C ILE A 98 -3.34 12.14 0.15
N ALA A 99 -4.48 12.21 0.83
CA ALA A 99 -5.77 12.01 0.20
C ALA A 99 -6.02 13.12 -0.84
N ALA A 100 -6.13 12.74 -2.11
CA ALA A 100 -6.41 13.68 -3.20
C ALA A 100 -7.90 14.02 -3.28
N THR A 101 -8.74 13.12 -2.79
CA THR A 101 -10.19 13.24 -2.66
C THR A 101 -10.56 12.69 -1.28
N PRO A 102 -11.80 12.91 -0.80
CA PRO A 102 -12.25 12.17 0.39
C PRO A 102 -12.03 10.67 0.16
N THR A 103 -11.32 10.02 1.07
CA THR A 103 -10.82 8.65 0.88
C THR A 103 -11.13 7.81 2.10
N THR A 104 -11.57 6.57 1.86
CA THR A 104 -11.72 5.56 2.89
C THR A 104 -10.70 4.46 2.63
N ALA A 105 -9.94 4.10 3.65
CA ALA A 105 -8.92 3.07 3.54
C ALA A 105 -9.04 2.07 4.69
N LEU A 106 -8.58 0.85 4.44
CA LEU A 106 -8.45 -0.18 5.46
C LEU A 106 -7.02 -0.18 5.95
N ARG A 107 -6.83 0.09 7.24
CA ARG A 107 -5.50 0.13 7.86
C ARG A 107 -5.16 -1.24 8.42
N ILE A 108 -4.10 -1.83 7.90
CA ILE A 108 -3.59 -3.13 8.33
C ILE A 108 -2.34 -2.89 9.17
N ASP A 109 -2.41 -3.21 10.46
CA ASP A 109 -1.30 -3.05 11.38
C ASP A 109 -0.07 -3.81 10.89
N LYS A 110 1.12 -3.25 11.12
CA LYS A 110 2.41 -3.86 10.76
C LYS A 110 2.51 -5.31 11.22
N ARG A 111 2.14 -5.59 12.47
CA ARG A 111 2.21 -6.94 13.02
C ARG A 111 1.32 -7.91 12.25
N VAL A 112 0.10 -7.51 11.96
CA VAL A 112 -0.85 -8.34 11.20
C VAL A 112 -0.33 -8.58 9.80
N PHE A 113 0.20 -7.55 9.15
CA PHE A 113 0.76 -7.66 7.79
C PHE A 113 1.92 -8.66 7.75
N LEU A 114 2.85 -8.58 8.71
CA LEU A 114 3.99 -9.49 8.79
C LEU A 114 3.56 -10.92 9.11
N GLU A 115 2.55 -11.10 9.96
CA GLU A 115 1.99 -12.42 10.25
C GLU A 115 1.40 -13.07 9.00
N LEU A 116 0.73 -12.30 8.14
CA LEU A 116 0.20 -12.81 6.88
C LEU A 116 1.32 -13.34 5.98
N LEU A 117 2.44 -12.63 5.91
CA LEU A 117 3.58 -13.05 5.11
C LEU A 117 4.16 -14.39 5.58
N THR A 118 4.19 -14.63 6.89
CA THR A 118 4.69 -15.90 7.44
C THR A 118 3.69 -17.02 7.31
N GLN A 119 2.38 -16.73 7.41
CA GLN A 119 1.34 -17.75 7.33
C GLN A 119 0.99 -18.15 5.89
N PHE A 120 1.20 -17.25 4.93
CA PHE A 120 0.84 -17.48 3.54
C PHE A 120 2.05 -17.31 2.62
N PRO A 121 2.78 -18.40 2.36
CA PRO A 121 3.96 -18.34 1.47
C PRO A 121 3.66 -17.77 0.09
N GLN A 122 2.48 -18.00 -0.46
CA GLN A 122 2.07 -17.44 -1.74
C GLN A 122 2.06 -15.91 -1.74
N MET A 123 1.69 -15.31 -0.60
CA MET A 123 1.75 -13.86 -0.45
C MET A 123 3.17 -13.34 -0.53
N SER A 124 4.10 -14.02 0.14
CA SER A 124 5.52 -13.67 0.09
C SER A 124 6.08 -13.80 -1.33
N ILE A 125 5.72 -14.85 -2.05
CA ILE A 125 6.13 -15.04 -3.44
C ILE A 125 5.56 -13.92 -4.32
N ALA A 126 4.30 -13.55 -4.13
CA ALA A 126 3.69 -12.45 -4.88
C ALA A 126 4.40 -11.12 -4.63
N VAL A 127 4.79 -10.84 -3.40
CA VAL A 127 5.57 -9.64 -3.04
C VAL A 127 6.93 -9.67 -3.74
N MET A 128 7.64 -10.81 -3.69
CA MET A 128 8.95 -10.95 -4.34
C MET A 128 8.84 -10.71 -5.86
N ARG A 129 7.80 -11.25 -6.51
CA ARG A 129 7.59 -11.06 -7.95
C ARG A 129 7.32 -9.60 -8.28
N GLU A 130 6.52 -8.92 -7.47
CA GLU A 130 6.24 -7.51 -7.67
C GLU A 130 7.51 -6.67 -7.54
N LEU A 131 8.34 -6.94 -6.53
CA LEU A 131 9.61 -6.25 -6.33
C LEU A 131 10.58 -6.52 -7.49
N ALA A 132 10.66 -7.76 -7.96
CA ALA A 132 11.48 -8.11 -9.13
C ALA A 132 11.02 -7.35 -10.37
N SER A 133 9.71 -7.24 -10.59
CA SER A 133 9.15 -6.49 -11.71
C SER A 133 9.51 -5.00 -11.63
N ARG A 134 9.45 -4.42 -10.44
CA ARG A 134 9.83 -3.01 -10.22
C ARG A 134 11.32 -2.79 -10.53
N LEU A 135 12.18 -3.72 -10.10
CA LEU A 135 13.62 -3.66 -10.41
C LEU A 135 13.89 -3.72 -11.90
N GLU A 136 13.22 -4.61 -12.61
CA GLU A 136 13.37 -4.72 -14.08
C GLU A 136 12.96 -3.43 -14.78
N LYS A 137 11.86 -2.82 -14.36
CA LYS A 137 11.39 -1.54 -14.90
C LYS A 137 12.39 -0.43 -14.63
N MET A 138 12.94 -0.37 -13.42
CA MET A 138 13.96 0.62 -13.05
C MET A 138 15.22 0.44 -13.87
N ASN A 139 15.67 -0.78 -14.08
CA ASN A 139 16.84 -1.08 -14.89
C ASN A 139 16.63 -0.68 -16.35
N ALA A 140 15.43 -0.91 -16.90
CA ALA A 140 15.08 -0.50 -18.25
C ALA A 140 15.11 1.04 -18.40
N GLN A 141 14.58 1.75 -17.39
CA GLN A 141 14.61 3.22 -17.37
C GLN A 141 16.03 3.76 -17.30
N LEU A 142 16.88 3.15 -16.49
CA LEU A 142 18.30 3.55 -16.38
C LEU A 142 19.04 3.32 -17.71
N ALA A 143 18.78 2.20 -18.38
CA ALA A 143 19.37 1.92 -19.68
C ALA A 143 18.94 2.95 -20.72
N GLN A 144 17.67 3.37 -20.72
CA GLN A 144 17.16 4.41 -21.61
C GLN A 144 17.76 5.77 -21.30
N ALA A 145 17.96 6.10 -20.04
CA ALA A 145 18.51 7.38 -19.60
C ALA A 145 19.98 7.56 -20.02
N ARG A 146 20.69 6.45 -20.31
CA ARG A 146 22.10 6.47 -20.75
C ARG A 146 22.29 6.55 -22.27
N ARG A 147 21.20 6.51 -22.99
CA ARG A 147 21.25 6.57 -24.47
C ARG A 147 21.29 8.00 -25.00
#